data_6890700694d1938da65b5d8a84c51058
#
_entry.id   6890700694d1938da65b5d8a84c51058
#
_cell.length_a   1.000
_cell.length_b   1.000
_cell.length_c   1.000
_cell.angle_alpha   90.00
_cell.angle_beta   90.00
_cell.angle_gamma   90.00
#
_symmetry.space_group_name_H-M   'P 1'
#
loop_
_entity.id
_entity.type
_entity.pdbx_description
1 polymer ?
#
loop_
_entity_poly.entity_id
_entity_poly.type
_entity_poly.pdbx_seq_one_letter_code
_entity_poly.pdbx_strand_id
1 'polypeptide(L)'
;MNRKLKSALALIAVTAMSVTTFAACGSSSSSDSSKGKVYYLNFKPEAADEWADLAAEYTKETGVEVNVQTAASNTYEQQLKSEMAKSEAPTLFQVNGPVGYANWKNYTADMSGTEVYKQLQNQDVALKDGDKVVGVPYVMETYGLIYNKDILNKYFSTSGAKAKSIKDINSFSKLKAVADDMQSKKDELGIKGAFTSAGFDSSSDWRFKTHLANLPLYYEFKDDNITEQPATIKGTYLPEYKNIFDLYITDSTTEPSQLSSKTGDDANSEFALGEAAFYQNGTWAW
;
A
#
# COMPACT_ATOMS: atom_id res chain seq x y z
N MET A 1 -59.77 19.97 15.33
CA MET A 1 -60.17 21.40 15.45
C MET A 1 -59.14 22.23 14.73
N ASN A 2 -59.32 22.47 13.46
CA ASN A 2 -59.55 23.72 12.78
C ASN A 2 -58.55 24.82 13.18
N ARG A 3 -57.79 25.45 12.30
CA ARG A 3 -58.05 26.29 11.12
C ARG A 3 -56.71 26.61 10.42
N LYS A 4 -56.54 26.31 9.15
CA LYS A 4 -56.75 27.20 7.94
C LYS A 4 -55.87 28.47 7.97
N LEU A 5 -54.91 28.57 7.06
CA LEU A 5 -54.96 29.11 5.69
C LEU A 5 -54.81 30.65 5.60
N LYS A 6 -53.83 31.14 4.85
CA LYS A 6 -53.88 32.05 3.70
C LYS A 6 -52.53 32.72 3.55
N SER A 7 -51.73 32.47 2.53
CA SER A 7 -51.76 33.06 1.17
C SER A 7 -51.86 34.59 1.11
N ALA A 8 -50.83 35.24 0.60
CA ALA A 8 -51.00 36.31 -0.39
C ALA A 8 -49.66 36.68 -1.03
N LEU A 9 -49.65 36.58 -2.33
CA LEU A 9 -48.75 37.19 -3.30
C LEU A 9 -48.79 38.74 -3.18
N ALA A 10 -47.70 39.40 -3.50
CA ALA A 10 -47.70 40.65 -4.25
C ALA A 10 -46.40 40.82 -5.00
N LEU A 11 -46.57 40.88 -6.25
CA LEU A 11 -45.78 41.24 -7.42
C LEU A 11 -45.58 42.77 -7.52
N ILE A 12 -44.74 43.16 -8.51
CA ILE A 12 -44.62 44.47 -9.21
C ILE A 12 -43.46 45.32 -8.69
N ALA A 13 -42.55 45.72 -9.45
CA ALA A 13 -42.11 45.88 -10.83
C ALA A 13 -41.28 47.18 -10.93
N VAL A 14 -40.17 47.07 -11.65
CA VAL A 14 -39.72 47.90 -12.79
C VAL A 14 -39.19 49.34 -12.58
N THR A 15 -38.09 49.57 -13.27
CA THR A 15 -37.49 50.79 -13.90
C THR A 15 -36.47 51.55 -13.05
N ALA A 16 -35.33 52.01 -13.54
CA ALA A 16 -34.78 52.22 -14.87
C ALA A 16 -33.31 52.65 -14.74
N MET A 17 -32.55 52.37 -15.77
CA MET A 17 -31.33 53.00 -16.26
C MET A 17 -30.77 54.23 -15.51
N SER A 18 -29.46 54.11 -15.19
CA SER A 18 -28.55 55.23 -15.45
C SER A 18 -27.15 54.69 -15.75
N VAL A 19 -26.76 54.85 -17.00
CA VAL A 19 -25.41 54.72 -17.53
C VAL A 19 -24.61 55.88 -16.96
N THR A 20 -23.55 55.58 -16.23
CA THR A 20 -22.45 56.52 -16.04
C THR A 20 -21.15 55.77 -16.32
N THR A 21 -20.63 56.05 -17.49
CA THR A 21 -19.26 55.82 -17.90
C THR A 21 -18.33 56.61 -16.99
N PHE A 22 -17.50 55.95 -16.25
CA PHE A 22 -16.24 56.51 -15.79
C PHE A 22 -15.10 55.61 -16.28
N ALA A 23 -14.46 56.13 -17.33
CA ALA A 23 -13.13 55.72 -17.69
C ALA A 23 -12.19 56.28 -16.62
N ALA A 24 -11.53 55.40 -15.89
CA ALA A 24 -10.33 55.72 -15.14
C ALA A 24 -9.34 54.56 -15.36
N CYS A 25 -8.34 54.88 -16.15
CA CYS A 25 -7.13 54.11 -16.28
C CYS A 25 -6.46 53.89 -14.92
N GLY A 26 -6.11 52.67 -14.64
CA GLY A 26 -5.34 52.28 -13.50
C GLY A 26 -5.02 50.79 -13.65
N SER A 27 -4.28 50.46 -14.72
CA SER A 27 -3.72 49.12 -14.89
C SER A 27 -2.61 48.88 -13.88
N SER A 28 -2.94 48.23 -12.83
CA SER A 28 -2.01 47.30 -12.19
C SER A 28 -2.69 45.92 -12.24
N SER A 29 -2.56 45.30 -13.40
CA SER A 29 -2.72 43.85 -13.49
C SER A 29 -1.62 43.23 -12.66
N SER A 30 -1.81 43.06 -11.36
CA SER A 30 -1.24 41.97 -10.64
C SER A 30 -1.84 40.73 -11.28
N SER A 31 -1.13 40.15 -12.22
CA SER A 31 -1.29 38.76 -12.59
C SER A 31 -0.92 37.95 -11.34
N ASP A 32 -1.85 37.82 -10.45
CA ASP A 32 -1.86 36.76 -9.48
C ASP A 32 -2.15 35.49 -10.29
N SER A 33 -1.11 35.03 -10.98
CA SER A 33 -1.12 33.69 -11.55
C SER A 33 -1.24 32.78 -10.34
N SER A 34 -2.44 32.28 -10.08
CA SER A 34 -2.65 31.29 -9.05
C SER A 34 -1.62 30.18 -9.35
N LYS A 35 -0.67 29.99 -8.43
CA LYS A 35 0.43 29.01 -8.59
C LYS A 35 -0.10 27.57 -8.67
N GLY A 36 -1.42 27.40 -8.70
CA GLY A 36 -2.08 26.10 -8.65
C GLY A 36 -2.02 25.51 -7.24
N LYS A 37 -2.58 24.34 -7.11
CA LYS A 37 -2.54 23.55 -5.87
C LYS A 37 -2.38 22.08 -6.22
N VAL A 38 -1.80 21.31 -5.32
CA VAL A 38 -1.66 19.86 -5.42
C VAL A 38 -2.49 19.21 -4.32
N TYR A 39 -3.33 18.26 -4.69
CA TYR A 39 -3.94 17.34 -3.76
C TYR A 39 -3.37 15.94 -4.00
N TYR A 40 -2.60 15.43 -3.04
CA TYR A 40 -2.03 14.10 -3.06
C TYR A 40 -2.81 13.16 -2.14
N LEU A 41 -3.38 12.09 -2.70
CA LEU A 41 -3.95 11.00 -1.92
C LEU A 41 -2.86 9.92 -1.74
N ASN A 42 -2.30 9.86 -0.54
CA ASN A 42 -1.21 8.95 -0.18
C ASN A 42 -1.75 7.56 0.18
N PHE A 43 -1.15 6.52 -0.42
CA PHE A 43 -1.46 5.11 -0.18
C PHE A 43 -0.73 4.53 1.05
N LYS A 44 0.35 5.19 1.51
CA LYS A 44 1.30 4.66 2.49
C LYS A 44 1.12 5.31 3.86
N PRO A 45 0.33 4.73 4.78
CA PRO A 45 0.12 5.30 6.11
C PRO A 45 1.40 5.37 6.93
N GLU A 46 2.36 4.46 6.71
CA GLU A 46 3.66 4.45 7.37
C GLU A 46 4.54 5.67 7.05
N ALA A 47 4.24 6.40 5.96
CA ALA A 47 4.98 7.59 5.53
C ALA A 47 4.11 8.86 5.61
N ALA A 48 3.07 8.87 6.45
CA ALA A 48 2.11 9.98 6.51
C ALA A 48 2.75 11.28 6.99
N ASP A 49 3.56 11.21 8.04
CA ASP A 49 4.19 12.37 8.65
C ASP A 49 5.27 12.95 7.72
N GLU A 50 6.09 12.12 7.08
CA GLU A 50 7.11 12.54 6.12
C GLU A 50 6.50 13.23 4.90
N TRP A 51 5.36 12.75 4.40
CA TRP A 51 4.64 13.41 3.32
C TRP A 51 4.02 14.75 3.74
N ALA A 52 3.53 14.86 4.97
CA ALA A 52 3.00 16.12 5.49
C ALA A 52 4.11 17.16 5.65
N ASP A 53 5.26 16.77 6.18
CA ASP A 53 6.43 17.63 6.35
C ASP A 53 6.98 18.09 4.99
N LEU A 54 7.14 17.19 4.03
CA LEU A 54 7.59 17.51 2.68
C LEU A 54 6.63 18.48 1.97
N ALA A 55 5.32 18.28 2.12
CA ALA A 55 4.31 19.16 1.56
C ALA A 55 4.38 20.57 2.14
N ALA A 56 4.59 20.68 3.44
CA ALA A 56 4.75 21.97 4.11
C ALA A 56 6.03 22.71 3.66
N GLU A 57 7.15 21.98 3.54
CA GLU A 57 8.42 22.55 3.04
C GLU A 57 8.27 23.03 1.59
N TYR A 58 7.73 22.20 0.71
CA TYR A 58 7.51 22.56 -0.69
C TYR A 58 6.57 23.77 -0.84
N THR A 59 5.50 23.83 -0.08
CA THR A 59 4.58 24.98 -0.06
C THR A 59 5.29 26.25 0.39
N LYS A 60 6.13 26.18 1.42
CA LYS A 60 6.91 27.29 1.93
C LYS A 60 7.91 27.81 0.90
N GLU A 61 8.58 26.91 0.18
CA GLU A 61 9.62 27.26 -0.80
C GLU A 61 9.02 27.82 -2.10
N THR A 62 7.95 27.23 -2.59
CA THR A 62 7.41 27.53 -3.92
C THR A 62 6.17 28.42 -3.91
N GLY A 63 5.46 28.46 -2.80
CA GLY A 63 4.12 29.06 -2.66
C GLY A 63 3.02 28.28 -3.38
N VAL A 64 3.29 27.03 -3.81
CA VAL A 64 2.27 26.10 -4.31
C VAL A 64 1.69 25.35 -3.12
N GLU A 65 0.39 25.46 -2.91
CA GLU A 65 -0.30 24.72 -1.85
C GLU A 65 -0.28 23.21 -2.15
N VAL A 66 0.18 22.41 -1.19
CA VAL A 66 0.15 20.96 -1.26
C VAL A 66 -0.65 20.41 -0.10
N ASN A 67 -1.76 19.75 -0.41
CA ASN A 67 -2.58 19.03 0.54
C ASN A 67 -2.35 17.52 0.40
N VAL A 68 -1.88 16.88 1.46
CA VAL A 68 -1.70 15.42 1.50
C VAL A 68 -2.77 14.82 2.40
N GLN A 69 -3.52 13.88 1.86
CA GLN A 69 -4.41 13.02 2.64
C GLN A 69 -3.91 11.59 2.56
N THR A 70 -3.76 10.96 3.71
CA THR A 70 -3.32 9.57 3.79
C THR A 70 -4.51 8.66 4.01
N ALA A 71 -4.66 7.67 3.16
CA ALA A 71 -5.69 6.64 3.31
C ALA A 71 -5.34 5.70 4.48
N ALA A 72 -6.35 5.29 5.24
CA ALA A 72 -6.16 4.24 6.22
C ALA A 72 -5.80 2.91 5.53
N SER A 73 -5.10 2.04 6.27
CA SER A 73 -4.72 0.72 5.79
C SER A 73 -5.90 -0.01 5.16
N ASN A 74 -5.68 -0.58 3.97
CA ASN A 74 -6.66 -1.38 3.19
C ASN A 74 -7.91 -0.61 2.70
N THR A 75 -7.95 0.73 2.79
CA THR A 75 -9.12 1.52 2.35
C THR A 75 -8.84 2.37 1.12
N TYR A 76 -7.62 2.38 0.60
CA TYR A 76 -7.16 3.30 -0.42
C TYR A 76 -8.04 3.33 -1.68
N GLU A 77 -8.32 2.19 -2.29
CA GLU A 77 -9.12 2.12 -3.53
C GLU A 77 -10.54 2.65 -3.32
N GLN A 78 -11.15 2.35 -2.18
CA GLN A 78 -12.47 2.87 -1.84
C GLN A 78 -12.44 4.38 -1.63
N GLN A 79 -11.41 4.87 -0.94
CA GLN A 79 -11.23 6.30 -0.71
C GLN A 79 -10.94 7.03 -2.03
N LEU A 80 -10.02 6.51 -2.85
CA LEU A 80 -9.71 7.10 -4.17
C LEU A 80 -10.96 7.23 -5.03
N LYS A 81 -11.80 6.19 -5.08
CA LYS A 81 -13.07 6.24 -5.81
C LYS A 81 -14.00 7.34 -5.28
N SER A 82 -14.06 7.52 -3.97
CA SER A 82 -14.86 8.57 -3.35
C SER A 82 -14.30 9.97 -3.64
N GLU A 83 -12.97 10.13 -3.54
CA GLU A 83 -12.30 11.41 -3.76
C GLU A 83 -12.38 11.85 -5.23
N MET A 84 -12.21 10.91 -6.18
CA MET A 84 -12.29 11.21 -7.62
C MET A 84 -13.68 11.63 -8.08
N ALA A 85 -14.72 11.38 -7.29
CA ALA A 85 -16.09 11.83 -7.58
C ALA A 85 -16.36 13.27 -7.10
N LYS A 86 -15.43 13.89 -6.38
CA LYS A 86 -15.59 15.27 -5.85
C LYS A 86 -15.15 16.32 -6.87
N SER A 87 -15.61 17.55 -6.68
CA SER A 87 -15.14 18.71 -7.46
C SER A 87 -13.65 19.02 -7.27
N GLU A 88 -13.12 18.71 -6.09
CA GLU A 88 -11.73 18.87 -5.71
C GLU A 88 -11.09 17.47 -5.61
N ALA A 89 -10.93 16.81 -6.75
CA ALA A 89 -10.36 15.48 -6.83
C ALA A 89 -8.83 15.50 -6.65
N PRO A 90 -8.20 14.38 -6.22
CA PRO A 90 -6.75 14.27 -6.19
C PRO A 90 -6.11 14.56 -7.56
N THR A 91 -5.11 15.42 -7.56
CA THR A 91 -4.29 15.71 -8.74
C THR A 91 -3.06 14.82 -8.81
N LEU A 92 -2.70 14.19 -7.69
CA LEU A 92 -1.66 13.19 -7.57
C LEU A 92 -2.20 12.02 -6.75
N PHE A 93 -2.10 10.83 -7.31
CA PHE A 93 -2.60 9.61 -6.68
C PHE A 93 -1.80 8.39 -7.14
N GLN A 94 -1.89 7.30 -6.41
CA GLN A 94 -1.17 6.07 -6.69
C GLN A 94 -2.05 5.04 -7.37
N VAL A 95 -1.50 4.32 -8.33
CA VAL A 95 -2.13 3.16 -8.95
C VAL A 95 -1.37 1.89 -8.58
N ASN A 96 -2.10 0.85 -8.23
CA ASN A 96 -1.50 -0.40 -7.77
C ASN A 96 -1.17 -1.31 -8.97
N GLY A 97 -0.10 -0.97 -9.67
CA GLY A 97 0.38 -1.69 -10.84
C GLY A 97 -0.61 -1.73 -12.02
N PRO A 98 -0.48 -2.70 -12.92
CA PRO A 98 -1.33 -2.80 -14.11
C PRO A 98 -2.83 -2.94 -13.80
N VAL A 99 -3.18 -3.65 -12.75
CA VAL A 99 -4.59 -3.83 -12.33
C VAL A 99 -5.18 -2.50 -11.83
N GLY A 100 -4.44 -1.78 -10.99
CA GLY A 100 -4.85 -0.45 -10.55
C GLY A 100 -4.94 0.54 -11.72
N TYR A 101 -3.98 0.50 -12.63
CA TYR A 101 -4.03 1.32 -13.84
C TYR A 101 -5.28 1.04 -14.69
N ALA A 102 -5.65 -0.22 -14.91
CA ALA A 102 -6.84 -0.58 -15.66
C ALA A 102 -8.12 0.08 -15.12
N ASN A 103 -8.21 0.26 -13.80
CA ASN A 103 -9.33 0.93 -13.15
C ASN A 103 -9.28 2.47 -13.33
N TRP A 104 -8.08 3.05 -13.41
CA TRP A 104 -7.88 4.51 -13.34
C TRP A 104 -7.30 5.12 -14.61
N LYS A 105 -7.14 4.36 -15.71
CA LYS A 105 -6.49 4.81 -16.94
C LYS A 105 -7.05 6.11 -17.54
N ASN A 106 -8.34 6.38 -17.34
CA ASN A 106 -8.97 7.61 -17.84
C ASN A 106 -8.63 8.86 -17.03
N TYR A 107 -7.96 8.69 -15.89
CA TYR A 107 -7.57 9.75 -14.97
C TYR A 107 -6.06 9.97 -14.93
N THR A 108 -5.28 9.12 -15.61
CA THR A 108 -3.83 9.24 -15.66
C THR A 108 -3.38 10.13 -16.80
N ALA A 109 -2.31 10.89 -16.57
CA ALA A 109 -1.65 11.70 -17.58
C ALA A 109 -0.41 10.97 -18.11
N ASP A 110 0.04 11.36 -19.31
CA ASP A 110 1.34 10.93 -19.82
C ASP A 110 2.47 11.67 -19.10
N MET A 111 3.29 10.93 -18.37
CA MET A 111 4.42 11.43 -17.58
C MET A 111 5.76 11.32 -18.30
N SER A 112 5.81 10.87 -19.56
CA SER A 112 7.05 10.63 -20.32
C SER A 112 7.96 11.88 -20.43
N GLY A 113 7.35 13.07 -20.43
CA GLY A 113 8.05 14.36 -20.47
C GLY A 113 8.45 14.92 -19.10
N THR A 114 8.06 14.29 -18.00
CA THR A 114 8.28 14.84 -16.65
C THR A 114 9.70 14.65 -16.14
N GLU A 115 10.16 15.56 -15.28
CA GLU A 115 11.47 15.42 -14.66
C GLU A 115 11.54 14.20 -13.73
N VAL A 116 10.46 13.85 -13.02
CA VAL A 116 10.45 12.69 -12.15
C VAL A 116 10.69 11.39 -12.93
N TYR A 117 10.14 11.26 -14.13
CA TYR A 117 10.43 10.10 -14.99
C TYR A 117 11.88 10.06 -15.45
N LYS A 118 12.45 11.22 -15.83
CA LYS A 118 13.85 11.33 -16.27
C LYS A 118 14.85 10.98 -15.17
N GLN A 119 14.49 11.15 -13.90
CA GLN A 119 15.33 10.84 -12.74
C GLN A 119 15.35 9.34 -12.39
N LEU A 120 14.49 8.51 -12.97
CA LEU A 120 14.54 7.07 -12.74
C LEU A 120 15.85 6.48 -13.20
N GLN A 121 16.54 5.76 -12.32
CA GLN A 121 17.76 5.02 -12.65
C GLN A 121 17.50 3.90 -13.66
N ASN A 122 16.35 3.30 -13.59
CA ASN A 122 15.84 2.32 -14.55
C ASN A 122 14.42 2.71 -14.97
N GLN A 123 14.26 3.12 -16.22
CA GLN A 123 12.96 3.53 -16.77
C GLN A 123 12.03 2.35 -17.11
N ASP A 124 12.53 1.10 -17.08
CA ASP A 124 11.70 -0.09 -17.33
C ASP A 124 10.77 -0.41 -16.16
N VAL A 125 11.02 0.16 -14.98
CA VAL A 125 10.15 0.00 -13.81
C VAL A 125 8.91 0.92 -13.85
N ALA A 126 8.86 1.89 -14.78
CA ALA A 126 7.70 2.74 -14.96
C ALA A 126 6.52 1.96 -15.55
N LEU A 127 5.32 2.31 -15.13
CA LEU A 127 4.09 1.75 -15.69
C LEU A 127 3.83 2.40 -17.06
N LYS A 128 3.71 1.59 -18.09
CA LYS A 128 3.55 2.03 -19.48
C LYS A 128 2.24 1.53 -20.08
N ASP A 129 1.66 2.33 -20.97
CA ASP A 129 0.55 1.95 -21.86
C ASP A 129 0.92 2.41 -23.28
N GLY A 130 1.35 1.47 -24.10
CA GLY A 130 2.02 1.76 -25.37
C GLY A 130 3.27 2.62 -25.14
N ASP A 131 3.34 3.75 -25.85
CA ASP A 131 4.46 4.71 -25.73
C ASP A 131 4.34 5.69 -24.55
N LYS A 132 3.22 5.65 -23.82
CA LYS A 132 2.98 6.58 -22.70
C LYS A 132 3.50 6.02 -21.38
N VAL A 133 4.06 6.88 -20.56
CA VAL A 133 4.36 6.60 -19.16
C VAL A 133 3.18 7.05 -18.31
N VAL A 134 2.44 6.10 -17.75
CA VAL A 134 1.19 6.35 -17.02
C VAL A 134 1.33 6.24 -15.51
N GLY A 135 2.53 5.89 -15.05
CA GLY A 135 2.87 5.88 -13.63
C GLY A 135 4.38 5.78 -13.43
N VAL A 136 4.89 6.52 -12.45
CA VAL A 136 6.29 6.52 -12.06
C VAL A 136 6.39 5.98 -10.63
N PRO A 137 7.14 4.89 -10.38
CA PRO A 137 7.35 4.41 -9.03
C PRO A 137 8.24 5.38 -8.25
N TYR A 138 7.86 5.68 -7.01
CA TYR A 138 8.67 6.50 -6.11
C TYR A 138 9.42 5.65 -5.08
N VAL A 139 9.03 4.38 -4.91
CA VAL A 139 9.64 3.42 -3.99
C VAL A 139 9.62 2.02 -4.60
N MET A 140 10.64 1.25 -4.30
CA MET A 140 10.69 -0.19 -4.56
C MET A 140 10.71 -0.92 -3.24
N GLU A 141 9.72 -1.76 -3.02
CA GLU A 141 9.57 -2.55 -1.81
C GLU A 141 9.79 -4.03 -2.09
N THR A 142 10.31 -4.72 -1.10
CA THR A 142 10.48 -6.17 -1.13
C THR A 142 9.79 -6.79 0.08
N TYR A 143 9.42 -8.06 -0.03
CA TYR A 143 8.89 -8.84 1.07
C TYR A 143 9.67 -10.14 1.22
N GLY A 144 9.58 -10.73 2.42
CA GLY A 144 10.29 -11.93 2.76
C GLY A 144 10.06 -12.32 4.22
N LEU A 145 11.09 -12.85 4.85
CA LEU A 145 11.08 -13.16 6.27
C LEU A 145 11.96 -12.16 7.04
N ILE A 146 11.33 -11.39 7.88
CA ILE A 146 12.00 -10.60 8.92
C ILE A 146 12.26 -11.52 10.08
N TYR A 147 13.42 -11.44 10.72
CA TYR A 147 13.77 -12.31 11.83
C TYR A 147 14.32 -11.56 13.05
N ASN A 148 13.99 -12.04 14.23
CA ASN A 148 14.51 -11.53 15.49
C ASN A 148 15.88 -12.17 15.76
N LYS A 149 16.94 -11.33 15.74
CA LYS A 149 18.33 -11.79 15.91
C LYS A 149 18.58 -12.40 17.30
N ASP A 150 17.98 -11.82 18.33
CA ASP A 150 18.23 -12.26 19.71
C ASP A 150 17.60 -13.64 19.97
N ILE A 151 16.38 -13.84 19.51
CA ILE A 151 15.69 -15.13 19.59
C ILE A 151 16.47 -16.19 18.80
N LEU A 152 16.90 -15.88 17.56
CA LEU A 152 17.69 -16.83 16.78
C LEU A 152 19.04 -17.15 17.40
N ASN A 153 19.76 -16.17 17.95
CA ASN A 153 21.02 -16.40 18.64
C ASN A 153 20.83 -17.28 19.87
N LYS A 154 19.76 -17.07 20.64
CA LYS A 154 19.38 -17.95 21.74
C LYS A 154 19.12 -19.37 21.23
N TYR A 155 18.33 -19.52 20.17
CA TYR A 155 18.05 -20.82 19.56
C TYR A 155 19.32 -21.54 19.07
N PHE A 156 20.22 -20.86 18.36
CA PHE A 156 21.48 -21.48 17.86
C PHE A 156 22.36 -22.02 18.97
N SER A 157 22.17 -21.53 20.19
CA SER A 157 22.91 -22.01 21.38
C SER A 157 22.21 -23.16 22.10
N THR A 158 20.98 -23.52 21.73
CA THR A 158 20.25 -24.63 22.36
C THR A 158 20.82 -25.98 21.95
N SER A 159 20.65 -26.99 22.81
CA SER A 159 21.03 -28.36 22.50
C SER A 159 20.18 -28.92 21.36
N GLY A 160 20.81 -29.54 20.38
CA GLY A 160 20.12 -30.15 19.25
C GLY A 160 19.53 -29.17 18.23
N ALA A 161 19.87 -27.89 18.30
CA ALA A 161 19.45 -26.91 17.30
C ALA A 161 19.78 -27.32 15.87
N LYS A 162 18.84 -27.14 14.94
CA LYS A 162 18.97 -27.60 13.54
C LYS A 162 19.83 -26.68 12.68
N ALA A 163 20.23 -25.52 13.21
CA ALA A 163 21.15 -24.54 12.63
C ALA A 163 22.03 -23.96 13.74
N LYS A 164 23.21 -23.45 13.39
CA LYS A 164 24.14 -22.77 14.30
C LYS A 164 24.29 -21.28 13.97
N SER A 165 23.78 -20.88 12.84
CA SER A 165 23.77 -19.46 12.38
C SER A 165 22.65 -19.22 11.38
N ILE A 166 22.31 -17.97 11.14
CA ILE A 166 21.33 -17.60 10.09
C ILE A 166 21.77 -18.07 8.70
N LYS A 167 23.08 -18.16 8.43
CA LYS A 167 23.61 -18.62 7.14
C LYS A 167 23.30 -20.09 6.84
N ASP A 168 23.05 -20.88 7.86
CA ASP A 168 22.70 -22.30 7.72
C ASP A 168 21.23 -22.47 7.25
N ILE A 169 20.41 -21.42 7.40
CA ILE A 169 19.01 -21.39 6.95
C ILE A 169 18.97 -20.91 5.49
N ASN A 170 19.44 -21.75 4.59
CA ASN A 170 19.66 -21.42 3.17
C ASN A 170 18.78 -22.20 2.19
N SER A 171 17.79 -22.91 2.69
CA SER A 171 16.81 -23.66 1.91
C SER A 171 15.49 -23.80 2.67
N PHE A 172 14.40 -24.09 1.95
CA PHE A 172 13.11 -24.34 2.59
C PHE A 172 13.18 -25.48 3.62
N SER A 173 13.86 -26.58 3.28
CA SER A 173 14.00 -27.71 4.20
C SER A 173 14.75 -27.36 5.49
N LYS A 174 15.73 -26.46 5.41
CA LYS A 174 16.43 -25.94 6.60
C LYS A 174 15.56 -24.98 7.40
N LEU A 175 14.84 -24.08 6.73
CA LEU A 175 13.89 -23.19 7.39
C LEU A 175 12.83 -24.00 8.15
N LYS A 176 12.21 -24.98 7.47
CA LYS A 176 11.23 -25.86 8.09
C LYS A 176 11.78 -26.60 9.31
N ALA A 177 12.94 -27.22 9.17
CA ALA A 177 13.56 -27.95 10.27
C ALA A 177 13.87 -27.05 11.48
N VAL A 178 14.27 -25.80 11.24
CA VAL A 178 14.51 -24.81 12.29
C VAL A 178 13.19 -24.38 12.92
N ALA A 179 12.18 -24.06 12.13
CA ALA A 179 10.89 -23.60 12.62
C ALA A 179 10.17 -24.67 13.45
N ASP A 180 10.08 -25.91 12.93
CA ASP A 180 9.50 -27.05 13.65
C ASP A 180 10.21 -27.27 15.01
N ASP A 181 11.55 -27.19 15.03
CA ASP A 181 12.35 -27.38 16.27
C ASP A 181 12.14 -26.20 17.24
N MET A 182 12.08 -24.96 16.75
CA MET A 182 11.77 -23.78 17.56
C MET A 182 10.37 -23.84 18.13
N GLN A 183 9.38 -24.26 17.33
CA GLN A 183 8.00 -24.44 17.78
C GLN A 183 7.92 -25.48 18.91
N SER A 184 8.66 -26.58 18.79
CA SER A 184 8.74 -27.60 19.84
C SER A 184 9.42 -27.11 21.13
N LYS A 185 10.31 -26.12 21.03
CA LYS A 185 11.10 -25.53 22.12
C LYS A 185 10.59 -24.14 22.54
N LYS A 186 9.38 -23.75 22.15
CA LYS A 186 8.88 -22.40 22.35
C LYS A 186 8.95 -21.93 23.82
N ASP A 187 8.66 -22.83 24.77
CA ASP A 187 8.73 -22.52 26.20
C ASP A 187 10.17 -22.28 26.67
N GLU A 188 11.14 -23.08 26.22
CA GLU A 188 12.58 -22.91 26.48
C GLU A 188 13.09 -21.58 25.89
N LEU A 189 12.60 -21.23 24.71
CA LEU A 189 12.97 -20.01 24.01
C LEU A 189 12.26 -18.77 24.57
N GLY A 190 11.13 -18.94 25.27
CA GLY A 190 10.31 -17.84 25.79
C GLY A 190 9.51 -17.13 24.69
N ILE A 191 9.12 -17.88 23.64
CA ILE A 191 8.32 -17.40 22.52
C ILE A 191 6.95 -18.09 22.50
N LYS A 192 6.00 -17.55 21.75
CA LYS A 192 4.68 -18.17 21.53
C LYS A 192 4.65 -19.07 20.31
N GLY A 193 5.49 -18.77 19.30
CA GLY A 193 5.61 -19.55 18.08
C GLY A 193 6.87 -19.20 17.31
N ALA A 194 7.26 -20.04 16.34
CA ALA A 194 8.38 -19.76 15.46
C ALA A 194 8.04 -18.58 14.54
N PHE A 195 6.83 -18.54 13.99
CA PHE A 195 6.30 -17.44 13.18
C PHE A 195 5.25 -16.64 13.95
N THR A 196 5.11 -15.35 13.61
CA THR A 196 3.95 -14.57 13.98
C THR A 196 2.68 -15.22 13.42
N SER A 197 1.52 -14.86 13.98
CA SER A 197 0.23 -15.23 13.40
C SER A 197 0.16 -14.78 11.94
N ALA A 198 -0.52 -15.57 11.13
CA ALA A 198 -0.58 -15.33 9.69
C ALA A 198 -1.64 -14.30 9.34
N GLY A 199 -2.15 -13.48 10.10
CA GLY A 199 -3.07 -12.38 9.78
C GLY A 199 -4.05 -12.71 8.64
N PHE A 200 -4.87 -13.77 8.81
CA PHE A 200 -5.81 -14.22 7.77
C PHE A 200 -7.17 -13.53 7.82
N ASP A 201 -7.32 -12.53 8.62
CA ASP A 201 -8.46 -11.62 8.55
C ASP A 201 -8.53 -10.98 7.16
N SER A 202 -9.73 -10.66 6.71
CA SER A 202 -10.00 -10.17 5.35
C SER A 202 -9.27 -8.86 5.00
N SER A 203 -8.84 -8.10 6.00
CA SER A 203 -8.06 -6.87 5.81
C SER A 203 -6.56 -7.13 5.62
N SER A 204 -6.07 -8.31 5.98
CA SER A 204 -4.62 -8.60 6.12
C SER A 204 -4.14 -9.81 5.33
N ASP A 205 -5.05 -10.64 4.81
CA ASP A 205 -4.73 -11.90 4.11
C ASP A 205 -4.06 -11.72 2.73
N TRP A 206 -3.96 -10.49 2.24
CA TRP A 206 -3.29 -10.15 0.98
C TRP A 206 -1.82 -10.58 0.95
N ARG A 207 -1.14 -10.70 2.11
CA ARG A 207 0.22 -11.24 2.20
C ARG A 207 0.32 -12.64 1.64
N PHE A 208 -0.71 -13.44 1.84
CA PHE A 208 -0.79 -14.83 1.42
C PHE A 208 -1.47 -14.98 0.06
N LYS A 209 -2.55 -14.22 -0.19
CA LYS A 209 -3.31 -14.25 -1.44
C LYS A 209 -2.54 -13.68 -2.63
N THR A 210 -1.70 -12.67 -2.39
CA THR A 210 -0.95 -12.00 -3.45
C THR A 210 0.55 -12.20 -3.32
N HIS A 211 1.20 -11.73 -2.26
CA HIS A 211 2.66 -11.77 -2.17
C HIS A 211 3.20 -13.19 -2.21
N LEU A 212 2.72 -14.07 -1.33
CA LEU A 212 3.18 -15.45 -1.34
C LEU A 212 2.75 -16.20 -2.61
N ALA A 213 1.53 -15.97 -3.09
CA ALA A 213 1.01 -16.61 -4.31
C ALA A 213 1.70 -16.13 -5.60
N ASN A 214 2.30 -14.94 -5.62
CA ASN A 214 3.08 -14.48 -6.76
C ASN A 214 4.28 -15.36 -7.07
N LEU A 215 4.92 -15.98 -6.09
CA LEU A 215 6.09 -16.83 -6.31
C LEU A 215 5.80 -18.05 -7.19
N PRO A 216 4.81 -18.91 -6.88
CA PRO A 216 4.49 -20.05 -7.72
C PRO A 216 4.01 -19.62 -9.12
N LEU A 217 3.26 -18.52 -9.23
CA LEU A 217 2.81 -18.01 -10.53
C LEU A 217 3.97 -17.46 -11.35
N TYR A 218 4.91 -16.73 -10.74
CA TYR A 218 6.10 -16.24 -11.42
C TYR A 218 6.92 -17.38 -12.05
N TYR A 219 7.17 -18.46 -11.29
CA TYR A 219 7.94 -19.60 -11.81
C TYR A 219 7.19 -20.35 -12.89
N GLU A 220 5.87 -20.55 -12.73
CA GLU A 220 5.05 -21.17 -13.78
C GLU A 220 5.10 -20.35 -15.07
N PHE A 221 4.89 -19.04 -14.99
CA PHE A 221 4.89 -18.15 -16.16
C PHE A 221 6.27 -18.10 -16.83
N LYS A 222 7.33 -18.08 -16.04
CA LYS A 222 8.69 -18.10 -16.53
C LYS A 222 9.02 -19.40 -17.29
N ASP A 223 8.65 -20.55 -16.74
CA ASP A 223 8.92 -21.84 -17.35
C ASP A 223 8.07 -22.10 -18.59
N ASP A 224 6.85 -21.57 -18.60
CA ASP A 224 5.93 -21.67 -19.74
C ASP A 224 6.11 -20.52 -20.76
N ASN A 225 7.03 -19.59 -20.56
CA ASN A 225 7.26 -18.39 -21.39
C ASN A 225 5.99 -17.54 -21.57
N ILE A 226 5.20 -17.42 -20.51
CA ILE A 226 3.97 -16.59 -20.51
C ILE A 226 4.38 -15.12 -20.25
N THR A 227 4.07 -14.25 -21.20
CA THR A 227 4.40 -12.81 -21.14
C THR A 227 3.17 -11.92 -20.98
N GLU A 228 1.97 -12.50 -21.16
CA GLU A 228 0.69 -11.80 -21.02
C GLU A 228 -0.24 -12.58 -20.09
N GLN A 229 -1.32 -11.96 -19.65
CA GLN A 229 -2.29 -12.63 -18.78
C GLN A 229 -2.91 -13.85 -19.48
N PRO A 230 -2.70 -15.09 -18.98
CA PRO A 230 -3.32 -16.27 -19.57
C PRO A 230 -4.80 -16.38 -19.16
N ALA A 231 -5.59 -17.09 -19.94
CA ALA A 231 -6.98 -17.38 -19.60
C ALA A 231 -7.11 -18.31 -18.37
N THR A 232 -6.13 -19.15 -18.15
CA THR A 232 -6.06 -20.11 -17.02
C THR A 232 -4.63 -20.25 -16.53
N ILE A 233 -4.46 -20.63 -15.27
CA ILE A 233 -3.19 -21.03 -14.67
C ILE A 233 -3.19 -22.56 -14.49
N LYS A 234 -2.03 -23.20 -14.60
CA LYS A 234 -1.87 -24.64 -14.41
C LYS A 234 -1.78 -25.04 -12.93
N GLY A 235 -1.20 -24.16 -12.13
CA GLY A 235 -0.92 -24.42 -10.72
C GLY A 235 0.28 -25.36 -10.52
N THR A 236 1.27 -25.30 -11.40
CA THR A 236 2.46 -26.19 -11.42
C THR A 236 3.17 -26.21 -10.07
N TYR A 237 3.29 -25.04 -9.41
CA TYR A 237 4.02 -24.87 -8.15
C TYR A 237 3.12 -24.73 -6.91
N LEU A 238 1.84 -25.16 -7.00
CA LEU A 238 0.94 -25.17 -5.84
C LEU A 238 1.42 -26.05 -4.68
N PRO A 239 2.10 -27.21 -4.89
CA PRO A 239 2.68 -27.99 -3.79
C PRO A 239 3.72 -27.22 -2.98
N GLU A 240 4.58 -26.42 -3.62
CA GLU A 240 5.60 -25.59 -2.97
C GLU A 240 4.94 -24.44 -2.22
N TYR A 241 3.94 -23.80 -2.82
CA TYR A 241 3.12 -22.80 -2.14
C TYR A 241 2.46 -23.36 -0.88
N LYS A 242 1.84 -24.55 -1.00
CA LYS A 242 1.22 -25.24 0.14
C LYS A 242 2.20 -25.51 1.26
N ASN A 243 3.40 -25.99 0.94
CA ASN A 243 4.42 -26.29 1.94
C ASN A 243 4.81 -25.05 2.76
N ILE A 244 4.99 -23.91 2.11
CA ILE A 244 5.30 -22.64 2.81
C ILE A 244 4.09 -22.16 3.60
N PHE A 245 2.89 -22.24 3.02
CA PHE A 245 1.66 -21.84 3.67
C PHE A 245 1.37 -22.66 4.93
N ASP A 246 1.52 -24.00 4.84
CA ASP A 246 1.36 -24.90 5.97
C ASP A 246 2.33 -24.56 7.11
N LEU A 247 3.58 -24.20 6.79
CA LEU A 247 4.56 -23.80 7.79
C LEU A 247 4.11 -22.58 8.60
N TYR A 248 3.55 -21.58 7.95
CA TYR A 248 3.01 -20.38 8.62
C TYR A 248 1.76 -20.67 9.46
N ILE A 249 1.03 -21.74 9.17
CA ILE A 249 -0.14 -22.18 9.93
C ILE A 249 0.28 -23.00 11.16
N THR A 250 1.20 -23.96 10.98
CA THR A 250 1.55 -24.94 12.02
C THR A 250 2.48 -24.39 13.07
N ASP A 251 3.42 -23.52 12.67
CA ASP A 251 4.47 -23.00 13.55
C ASP A 251 4.20 -21.54 14.00
N SER A 252 2.93 -21.20 14.06
CA SER A 252 2.43 -19.88 14.42
C SER A 252 2.38 -19.64 15.93
N THR A 253 2.38 -18.38 16.33
CA THR A 253 2.04 -17.95 17.69
C THR A 253 0.60 -18.28 18.08
N THR A 254 -0.25 -18.53 17.11
CA THR A 254 -1.71 -18.68 17.26
C THR A 254 -2.16 -20.01 16.66
N GLU A 255 -3.06 -20.70 17.36
CA GLU A 255 -3.67 -21.94 16.88
C GLU A 255 -4.37 -21.75 15.52
N PRO A 256 -4.27 -22.74 14.59
CA PRO A 256 -4.83 -22.62 13.24
C PRO A 256 -6.31 -22.21 13.18
N SER A 257 -7.11 -22.66 14.13
CA SER A 257 -8.56 -22.33 14.20
C SER A 257 -8.85 -20.85 14.49
N GLN A 258 -7.88 -20.09 14.97
CA GLN A 258 -8.01 -18.67 15.34
C GLN A 258 -7.37 -17.73 14.33
N LEU A 259 -6.63 -18.24 13.35
CA LEU A 259 -5.89 -17.41 12.40
C LEU A 259 -6.78 -16.51 11.54
N SER A 260 -8.02 -16.92 11.27
CA SER A 260 -8.97 -16.10 10.50
C SER A 260 -9.43 -14.81 11.19
N SER A 261 -9.22 -14.72 12.51
CA SER A 261 -9.51 -13.51 13.29
C SER A 261 -8.28 -12.64 13.55
N LYS A 262 -7.10 -13.11 13.16
CA LYS A 262 -5.84 -12.40 13.36
C LYS A 262 -5.58 -11.40 12.25
N THR A 263 -5.25 -10.18 12.64
CA THR A 263 -4.94 -9.06 11.75
C THR A 263 -3.44 -8.93 11.49
N GLY A 264 -3.07 -8.08 10.54
CA GLY A 264 -1.68 -7.66 10.35
C GLY A 264 -1.11 -6.94 11.58
N ASP A 265 -1.94 -6.19 12.29
CA ASP A 265 -1.53 -5.47 13.51
C ASP A 265 -1.26 -6.42 14.67
N ASP A 266 -2.03 -7.52 14.77
CA ASP A 266 -1.70 -8.59 15.72
C ASP A 266 -0.31 -9.17 15.42
N ALA A 267 -0.01 -9.50 14.16
CA ALA A 267 1.28 -10.04 13.76
C ALA A 267 2.44 -9.04 14.00
N ASN A 268 2.22 -7.75 13.74
CA ASN A 268 3.18 -6.69 14.06
C ASN A 268 3.48 -6.64 15.57
N SER A 269 2.43 -6.68 16.39
CA SER A 269 2.55 -6.63 17.85
C SER A 269 3.27 -7.85 18.41
N GLU A 270 2.94 -9.04 17.92
CA GLU A 270 3.60 -10.30 18.31
C GLU A 270 5.10 -10.27 18.02
N PHE A 271 5.50 -9.75 16.85
CA PHE A 271 6.91 -9.63 16.51
C PHE A 271 7.62 -8.56 17.35
N ALA A 272 7.02 -7.39 17.52
CA ALA A 272 7.58 -6.29 18.31
C ALA A 272 7.76 -6.66 19.80
N LEU A 273 6.88 -7.50 20.34
CA LEU A 273 6.96 -8.01 21.71
C LEU A 273 7.95 -9.19 21.85
N GLY A 274 8.57 -9.67 20.76
CA GLY A 274 9.48 -10.79 20.80
C GLY A 274 8.79 -12.15 21.03
N GLU A 275 7.52 -12.26 20.64
CA GLU A 275 6.73 -13.48 20.80
C GLU A 275 6.98 -14.51 19.69
N ALA A 276 7.63 -14.09 18.59
CA ALA A 276 8.00 -14.92 17.46
C ALA A 276 9.40 -14.61 16.94
N ALA A 277 10.03 -15.62 16.34
CA ALA A 277 11.36 -15.49 15.72
C ALA A 277 11.30 -14.96 14.29
N PHE A 278 10.25 -15.30 13.55
CA PHE A 278 10.07 -14.97 12.13
C PHE A 278 8.76 -14.24 11.90
N TYR A 279 8.84 -13.26 10.99
CA TYR A 279 7.70 -12.46 10.58
C TYR A 279 7.68 -12.30 9.05
N GLN A 280 6.65 -12.84 8.40
CA GLN A 280 6.46 -12.68 6.97
C GLN A 280 5.84 -11.30 6.72
N ASN A 281 6.64 -10.38 6.21
CA ASN A 281 6.21 -9.03 5.87
C ASN A 281 7.20 -8.40 4.89
N GLY A 282 7.06 -7.11 4.62
CA GLY A 282 7.90 -6.36 3.69
C GLY A 282 8.67 -5.23 4.34
N THR A 283 9.42 -4.51 3.51
CA THR A 283 10.27 -3.39 3.92
C THR A 283 9.49 -2.19 4.46
N TRP A 284 8.18 -2.17 4.31
CA TRP A 284 7.27 -1.19 4.92
C TRP A 284 6.97 -1.43 6.41
N ALA A 285 7.42 -2.55 6.98
CA ALA A 285 7.11 -2.96 8.35
C ALA A 285 8.13 -2.51 9.40
N TRP A 286 8.95 -1.53 9.10
CA TRP A 286 9.96 -0.96 10.02
C TRP A 286 9.38 0.19 10.82
#